data_368bb833e135a4ec696966e04146bd4d
#
_entry.id   368bb833e135a4ec696966e04146bd4d
#
_cell.length_a   1.000
_cell.length_b   1.000
_cell.length_c   1.000
_cell.angle_alpha   90.00
_cell.angle_beta   90.00
_cell.angle_gamma   90.00
#
_symmetry.space_group_name_H-M   'P 1'
#
loop_
_entity.id
_entity.type
_entity.pdbx_description
1 polymer ?
#
loop_
_entity_poly.entity_id
_entity_poly.type
_entity_poly.pdbx_seq_one_letter_code
_entity_poly.pdbx_strand_id
1 'polypeptide(L)'
;AFQVLMNLYQQMREEKKSGIEQPSTIADSATIGENVYVGAHSYISDKSKIGNGTQIFPQVYIGKNVKIGENSIIYSGARIYDYCVVGDNCIIHSNTVVGSDGFGFQPTKDGYQKIPQLGNVVIENNVEIGSNCSIDRGTIGSTVIGEGTKIDNLIQIAHNVKIGKNNVIAAQAGIAGSTVIGDWNMIGGQTGVAGHLKIGNQIRVQAQSGINRDVQDGETLFGTPAFNAGDYRRSYVLFRKFPEIVERINNLEKNSKENTNE
;
A
#
# COMPACT_ATOMS: atom_id res chain seq x y z
N ALA A 1 -13.62 8.43 -23.85
CA ALA A 1 -15.07 8.20 -24.09
C ALA A 1 -15.66 7.20 -23.08
N PHE A 2 -15.17 5.97 -22.97
CA PHE A 2 -15.70 4.93 -22.07
C PHE A 2 -15.73 5.36 -20.60
N GLN A 3 -14.62 5.87 -20.08
CA GLN A 3 -14.52 6.34 -18.69
C GLN A 3 -15.56 7.44 -18.37
N VAL A 4 -15.76 8.40 -19.27
CA VAL A 4 -16.75 9.48 -19.09
C VAL A 4 -18.17 8.91 -18.98
N LEU A 5 -18.51 7.94 -19.85
CA LEU A 5 -19.80 7.27 -19.81
C LEU A 5 -20.01 6.50 -18.50
N MET A 6 -19.00 5.77 -18.04
CA MET A 6 -19.07 5.02 -16.77
C MET A 6 -19.22 5.95 -15.57
N ASN A 7 -18.48 7.06 -15.54
CA ASN A 7 -18.62 8.07 -14.47
C ASN A 7 -20.03 8.70 -14.45
N LEU A 8 -20.58 9.02 -15.62
CA LEU A 8 -21.95 9.55 -15.73
C LEU A 8 -22.96 8.53 -15.22
N TYR A 9 -22.83 7.27 -15.62
CA TYR A 9 -23.70 6.19 -15.19
C TYR A 9 -23.60 5.94 -13.68
N GLN A 10 -22.40 6.01 -13.11
CA GLN A 10 -22.18 5.92 -11.67
C GLN A 10 -22.88 7.08 -10.94
N GLN A 11 -22.69 8.32 -11.38
CA GLN A 11 -23.32 9.50 -10.79
C GLN A 11 -24.86 9.42 -10.83
N MET A 12 -25.45 8.81 -11.85
CA MET A 12 -26.89 8.60 -11.93
C MET A 12 -27.39 7.53 -10.96
N ARG A 13 -26.55 6.63 -10.47
CA ARG A 13 -26.88 5.54 -9.54
C ARG A 13 -26.55 5.85 -8.09
N GLU A 14 -25.60 6.72 -7.85
CA GLU A 14 -25.16 7.07 -6.50
C GLU A 14 -26.15 8.04 -5.86
N GLU A 15 -26.96 7.55 -4.93
CA GLU A 15 -27.66 8.38 -3.96
C GLU A 15 -26.70 8.67 -2.80
N LYS A 16 -26.21 9.91 -2.72
CA LYS A 16 -25.47 10.35 -1.54
C LYS A 16 -26.41 10.33 -0.34
N LYS A 17 -26.07 9.48 0.63
CA LYS A 17 -26.79 9.42 1.89
C LYS A 17 -26.38 10.59 2.79
N SER A 18 -27.25 10.98 3.70
CA SER A 18 -26.95 11.93 4.77
C SER A 18 -27.68 11.53 6.05
N GLY A 19 -27.17 12.00 7.18
CA GLY A 19 -27.77 11.69 8.49
C GLY A 19 -27.08 10.52 9.20
N ILE A 20 -27.54 10.24 10.40
CA ILE A 20 -26.93 9.26 11.31
C ILE A 20 -27.89 8.11 11.53
N GLU A 21 -27.55 6.93 11.08
CA GLU A 21 -28.32 5.71 11.34
C GLU A 21 -28.08 5.19 12.76
N GLN A 22 -29.09 4.59 13.34
CA GLN A 22 -29.02 3.98 14.68
C GLN A 22 -29.09 2.45 14.60
N PRO A 23 -28.43 1.72 15.55
CA PRO A 23 -27.59 2.27 16.61
C PRO A 23 -26.20 2.65 16.10
N SER A 24 -25.71 3.83 16.45
CA SER A 24 -24.32 4.25 16.27
C SER A 24 -23.85 5.03 17.50
N THR A 25 -22.55 5.09 17.74
CA THR A 25 -21.96 5.79 18.88
C THR A 25 -21.06 6.90 18.37
N ILE A 26 -21.37 8.14 18.74
CA ILE A 26 -20.57 9.33 18.41
C ILE A 26 -20.29 10.04 19.72
N ALA A 27 -19.00 10.24 20.04
CA ALA A 27 -18.61 10.95 21.25
C ALA A 27 -19.04 12.42 21.20
N ASP A 28 -19.47 12.99 22.33
CA ASP A 28 -19.92 14.38 22.41
C ASP A 28 -18.87 15.40 21.97
N SER A 29 -17.60 15.06 22.10
CA SER A 29 -16.46 15.89 21.69
C SER A 29 -16.06 15.74 20.22
N ALA A 30 -16.70 14.84 19.46
CA ALA A 30 -16.49 14.69 18.04
C ALA A 30 -17.21 15.80 17.25
N THR A 31 -16.63 16.18 16.13
CA THR A 31 -17.22 17.18 15.21
C THR A 31 -17.61 16.48 13.92
N ILE A 32 -18.88 16.56 13.56
CA ILE A 32 -19.44 16.03 12.32
C ILE A 32 -19.84 17.21 11.44
N GLY A 33 -19.31 17.22 10.21
CA GLY A 33 -19.60 18.26 9.22
C GLY A 33 -21.02 18.19 8.64
N GLU A 34 -21.31 19.08 7.71
CA GLU A 34 -22.58 19.12 7.01
C GLU A 34 -22.70 17.99 5.99
N ASN A 35 -23.93 17.47 5.80
CA ASN A 35 -24.23 16.41 4.83
C ASN A 35 -23.40 15.11 4.99
N VAL A 36 -22.92 14.84 6.19
CA VAL A 36 -22.23 13.60 6.52
C VAL A 36 -23.24 12.47 6.69
N TYR A 37 -22.90 11.30 6.19
CA TYR A 37 -23.62 10.06 6.49
C TYR A 37 -22.81 9.22 7.49
N VAL A 38 -23.49 8.70 8.50
CA VAL A 38 -22.93 7.74 9.47
C VAL A 38 -23.84 6.52 9.52
N GLY A 39 -23.37 5.40 8.99
CA GLY A 39 -24.10 4.14 8.96
C GLY A 39 -24.17 3.45 10.32
N ALA A 40 -25.15 2.58 10.48
CA ALA A 40 -25.43 1.87 11.73
C ALA A 40 -24.23 1.09 12.27
N HIS A 41 -24.14 0.96 13.59
CA HIS A 41 -23.07 0.27 14.31
C HIS A 41 -21.66 0.88 14.12
N SER A 42 -21.56 2.11 13.63
CA SER A 42 -20.30 2.84 13.57
C SER A 42 -19.98 3.47 14.93
N TYR A 43 -18.67 3.57 15.21
CA TYR A 43 -18.14 4.18 16.42
C TYR A 43 -17.20 5.34 16.07
N ILE A 44 -17.52 6.55 16.51
CA ILE A 44 -16.71 7.76 16.30
C ILE A 44 -16.27 8.27 17.67
N SER A 45 -14.96 8.20 17.94
CA SER A 45 -14.38 8.50 19.24
C SER A 45 -14.14 10.00 19.47
N ASP A 46 -13.65 10.29 20.69
CA ASP A 46 -13.41 11.65 21.17
C ASP A 46 -12.52 12.50 20.27
N LYS A 47 -12.90 13.77 20.14
CA LYS A 47 -12.13 14.82 19.45
C LYS A 47 -11.83 14.49 17.97
N SER A 48 -12.49 13.50 17.39
CA SER A 48 -12.40 13.23 15.96
C SER A 48 -13.16 14.31 15.16
N LYS A 49 -12.71 14.53 13.94
CA LYS A 49 -13.30 15.54 13.05
C LYS A 49 -13.60 14.91 11.71
N ILE A 50 -14.83 15.00 11.27
CA ILE A 50 -15.31 14.46 9.99
C ILE A 50 -15.72 15.64 9.12
N GLY A 51 -15.11 15.78 7.95
CA GLY A 51 -15.38 16.85 6.98
C GLY A 51 -16.71 16.70 6.27
N ASN A 52 -17.17 17.80 5.67
CA ASN A 52 -18.46 17.90 4.99
C ASN A 52 -18.62 16.84 3.88
N GLY A 53 -19.81 16.32 3.68
CA GLY A 53 -20.16 15.40 2.60
C GLY A 53 -19.52 14.01 2.69
N THR A 54 -18.79 13.72 3.77
CA THR A 54 -18.11 12.42 3.95
C THR A 54 -19.13 11.32 4.26
N GLN A 55 -18.91 10.14 3.67
CA GLN A 55 -19.79 8.98 3.80
C GLN A 55 -19.09 7.92 4.65
N ILE A 56 -19.58 7.67 5.85
CA ILE A 56 -19.12 6.62 6.77
C ILE A 56 -20.12 5.49 6.75
N PHE A 57 -19.77 4.37 6.13
CA PHE A 57 -20.65 3.22 6.01
C PHE A 57 -20.75 2.41 7.31
N PRO A 58 -21.71 1.47 7.44
CA PRO A 58 -21.94 0.75 8.68
C PRO A 58 -20.70 0.02 9.23
N GLN A 59 -20.60 -0.11 10.55
CA GLN A 59 -19.55 -0.86 11.26
C GLN A 59 -18.13 -0.28 11.11
N VAL A 60 -18.00 1.00 10.80
CA VAL A 60 -16.72 1.71 10.76
C VAL A 60 -16.29 2.11 12.19
N TYR A 61 -15.01 1.96 12.49
CA TYR A 61 -14.40 2.47 13.72
C TYR A 61 -13.48 3.65 13.41
N ILE A 62 -13.76 4.79 14.04
CA ILE A 62 -12.94 6.01 14.00
C ILE A 62 -12.40 6.26 15.41
N GLY A 63 -11.10 6.17 15.56
CA GLY A 63 -10.39 6.36 16.81
C GLY A 63 -10.31 7.82 17.26
N LYS A 64 -9.69 8.03 18.42
CA LYS A 64 -9.54 9.33 19.05
C LYS A 64 -8.65 10.29 18.26
N ASN A 65 -9.02 11.58 18.19
CA ASN A 65 -8.28 12.62 17.47
C ASN A 65 -8.04 12.32 15.97
N VAL A 66 -8.81 11.45 15.37
CA VAL A 66 -8.77 11.20 13.92
C VAL A 66 -9.33 12.42 13.18
N LYS A 67 -8.73 12.73 12.03
CA LYS A 67 -9.27 13.75 11.12
C LYS A 67 -9.56 13.09 9.78
N ILE A 68 -10.77 13.26 9.27
CA ILE A 68 -11.17 12.85 7.92
C ILE A 68 -11.65 14.10 7.20
N GLY A 69 -11.08 14.33 6.02
CA GLY A 69 -11.41 15.48 5.17
C GLY A 69 -12.80 15.40 4.55
N GLU A 70 -13.05 16.28 3.61
CA GLU A 70 -14.36 16.41 2.95
C GLU A 70 -14.55 15.38 1.83
N ASN A 71 -15.82 15.03 1.56
CA ASN A 71 -16.23 14.15 0.46
C ASN A 71 -15.51 12.79 0.41
N SER A 72 -14.97 12.31 1.51
CA SER A 72 -14.31 11.02 1.60
C SER A 72 -15.33 9.90 1.86
N ILE A 73 -14.99 8.69 1.42
CA ILE A 73 -15.85 7.51 1.55
C ILE A 73 -15.11 6.46 2.36
N ILE A 74 -15.68 6.07 3.50
CA ILE A 74 -15.13 5.04 4.38
C ILE A 74 -16.11 3.87 4.40
N TYR A 75 -15.74 2.78 3.71
CA TYR A 75 -16.60 1.62 3.56
C TYR A 75 -16.66 0.74 4.80
N SER A 76 -17.72 -0.08 4.85
CA SER A 76 -18.07 -0.92 5.99
C SER A 76 -16.91 -1.74 6.54
N GLY A 77 -16.79 -1.77 7.85
CA GLY A 77 -15.77 -2.52 8.56
C GLY A 77 -14.37 -1.92 8.54
N ALA A 78 -14.14 -0.79 7.87
CA ALA A 78 -12.85 -0.10 7.93
C ALA A 78 -12.58 0.43 9.35
N ARG A 79 -11.31 0.46 9.74
CA ARG A 79 -10.86 0.93 11.06
C ARG A 79 -9.75 1.94 10.90
N ILE A 80 -9.98 3.14 11.44
CA ILE A 80 -9.00 4.23 11.42
C ILE A 80 -8.63 4.51 12.88
N TYR A 81 -7.41 4.17 13.27
CA TYR A 81 -6.95 4.26 14.65
C TYR A 81 -6.52 5.68 15.03
N ASP A 82 -6.32 5.86 16.33
CA ASP A 82 -6.08 7.16 16.95
C ASP A 82 -5.02 8.00 16.25
N TYR A 83 -5.28 9.31 16.16
CA TYR A 83 -4.39 10.35 15.62
C TYR A 83 -4.13 10.27 14.11
N CYS A 84 -4.71 9.31 13.39
CA CYS A 84 -4.57 9.23 11.95
C CYS A 84 -5.29 10.37 11.23
N VAL A 85 -4.78 10.71 10.06
CA VAL A 85 -5.33 11.77 9.21
C VAL A 85 -5.65 11.18 7.84
N VAL A 86 -6.85 11.42 7.35
CA VAL A 86 -7.31 11.11 5.99
C VAL A 86 -7.71 12.42 5.34
N GLY A 87 -7.19 12.70 4.15
CA GLY A 87 -7.47 13.92 3.39
C GLY A 87 -8.86 13.94 2.75
N ASP A 88 -9.03 14.86 1.81
CA ASP A 88 -10.27 15.05 1.07
C ASP A 88 -10.38 14.08 -0.11
N ASN A 89 -11.61 13.75 -0.50
CA ASN A 89 -11.93 12.88 -1.64
C ASN A 89 -11.22 11.53 -1.62
N CYS A 90 -10.96 10.99 -0.43
CA CYS A 90 -10.36 9.68 -0.24
C CYS A 90 -11.41 8.57 -0.23
N ILE A 91 -10.99 7.39 -0.68
CA ILE A 91 -11.83 6.18 -0.61
C ILE A 91 -11.06 5.10 0.16
N ILE A 92 -11.62 4.67 1.29
CA ILE A 92 -11.08 3.56 2.08
C ILE A 92 -12.05 2.40 2.02
N HIS A 93 -11.66 1.33 1.34
CA HIS A 93 -12.52 0.18 1.14
C HIS A 93 -12.64 -0.71 2.38
N SER A 94 -13.59 -1.64 2.31
CA SER A 94 -14.02 -2.47 3.44
C SER A 94 -12.89 -3.23 4.13
N ASN A 95 -12.98 -3.30 5.46
CA ASN A 95 -12.07 -4.03 6.35
C ASN A 95 -10.60 -3.54 6.33
N THR A 96 -10.30 -2.42 5.70
CA THR A 96 -8.96 -1.83 5.73
C THR A 96 -8.69 -1.22 7.09
N VAL A 97 -7.48 -1.47 7.62
CA VAL A 97 -7.00 -0.95 8.89
C VAL A 97 -5.94 0.10 8.65
N VAL A 98 -6.18 1.31 9.17
CA VAL A 98 -5.26 2.45 9.09
C VAL A 98 -4.78 2.78 10.50
N GLY A 99 -3.48 2.68 10.74
CA GLY A 99 -2.85 3.04 12.00
C GLY A 99 -2.68 1.90 13.00
N SER A 100 -2.68 0.63 12.55
CA SER A 100 -2.22 -0.50 13.37
C SER A 100 -0.77 -0.34 13.81
N ASP A 101 -0.37 -1.01 14.89
CA ASP A 101 1.01 -1.02 15.33
C ASP A 101 1.91 -1.69 14.29
N GLY A 102 3.02 -1.06 13.96
CA GLY A 102 4.06 -1.63 13.12
C GLY A 102 4.76 -2.82 13.78
N PHE A 103 5.41 -3.64 12.97
CA PHE A 103 6.21 -4.78 13.40
C PHE A 103 7.57 -4.30 13.94
N GLY A 104 7.59 -3.93 15.24
CA GLY A 104 8.77 -3.44 15.93
C GLY A 104 9.04 -4.27 17.19
N PHE A 105 10.13 -5.04 17.18
CA PHE A 105 10.55 -5.86 18.32
C PHE A 105 12.06 -5.81 18.49
N GLN A 106 12.50 -5.71 19.75
CA GLN A 106 13.91 -5.79 20.12
C GLN A 106 14.22 -7.19 20.64
N PRO A 107 15.21 -7.90 20.10
CA PRO A 107 15.65 -9.18 20.66
C PRO A 107 16.32 -8.97 22.01
N THR A 108 15.96 -9.83 22.97
CA THR A 108 16.56 -9.87 24.30
C THR A 108 16.98 -11.32 24.60
N LYS A 109 17.65 -11.55 25.72
CA LYS A 109 18.01 -12.91 26.16
C LYS A 109 16.79 -13.80 26.43
N ASP A 110 15.66 -13.19 26.78
CA ASP A 110 14.43 -13.86 27.20
C ASP A 110 13.35 -13.88 26.07
N GLY A 111 13.69 -13.43 24.85
CA GLY A 111 12.78 -13.37 23.70
C GLY A 111 12.70 -11.99 23.04
N TYR A 112 11.54 -11.65 22.49
CA TYR A 112 11.31 -10.40 21.77
C TYR A 112 10.50 -9.42 22.61
N GLN A 113 11.03 -8.23 22.85
CA GLN A 113 10.33 -7.15 23.53
C GLN A 113 9.71 -6.20 22.49
N LYS A 114 8.39 -5.95 22.61
CA LYS A 114 7.68 -5.02 21.72
C LYS A 114 8.18 -3.59 21.89
N ILE A 115 8.43 -2.91 20.77
CA ILE A 115 8.70 -1.47 20.71
C ILE A 115 7.36 -0.76 20.52
N PRO A 116 6.94 0.14 21.44
CA PRO A 116 5.71 0.91 21.27
C PRO A 116 5.69 1.73 19.98
N GLN A 117 4.56 1.78 19.33
CA GLN A 117 4.34 2.53 18.10
C GLN A 117 3.52 3.78 18.42
N LEU A 118 4.17 4.94 18.48
CA LEU A 118 3.59 6.18 19.01
C LEU A 118 3.21 7.20 17.93
N GLY A 119 3.56 6.92 16.69
CA GLY A 119 3.24 7.76 15.55
C GLY A 119 1.83 7.55 15.01
N ASN A 120 1.59 8.00 13.80
CA ASN A 120 0.30 7.88 13.13
C ASN A 120 0.44 7.54 11.64
N VAL A 121 -0.68 7.56 10.93
CA VAL A 121 -0.75 7.52 9.46
C VAL A 121 -1.33 8.83 8.96
N VAL A 122 -0.76 9.35 7.87
CA VAL A 122 -1.27 10.48 7.11
C VAL A 122 -1.55 10.02 5.67
N ILE A 123 -2.79 10.07 5.28
CA ILE A 123 -3.26 9.82 3.92
C ILE A 123 -3.63 11.18 3.34
N GLU A 124 -2.95 11.59 2.26
CA GLU A 124 -3.22 12.86 1.58
C GLU A 124 -4.49 12.78 0.72
N ASN A 125 -4.82 13.85 0.00
CA ASN A 125 -6.06 13.94 -0.77
C ASN A 125 -6.11 12.98 -1.98
N ASN A 126 -7.31 12.64 -2.42
CA ASN A 126 -7.55 11.86 -3.63
C ASN A 126 -6.93 10.44 -3.61
N VAL A 127 -6.64 9.90 -2.44
CA VAL A 127 -6.10 8.53 -2.28
C VAL A 127 -7.23 7.51 -2.26
N GLU A 128 -6.98 6.36 -2.88
CA GLU A 128 -7.87 5.21 -2.77
C GLU A 128 -7.10 4.00 -2.23
N ILE A 129 -7.66 3.33 -1.22
CA ILE A 129 -7.08 2.15 -0.58
C ILE A 129 -8.09 1.01 -0.64
N GLY A 130 -7.70 -0.07 -1.30
CA GLY A 130 -8.49 -1.28 -1.49
C GLY A 130 -8.85 -2.00 -0.19
N SER A 131 -9.60 -3.08 -0.32
CA SER A 131 -10.11 -3.85 0.81
C SER A 131 -9.03 -4.69 1.50
N ASN A 132 -9.20 -4.91 2.82
CA ASN A 132 -8.32 -5.75 3.62
C ASN A 132 -6.84 -5.33 3.57
N CYS A 133 -6.55 -4.06 3.42
CA CYS A 133 -5.21 -3.52 3.54
C CYS A 133 -4.85 -3.23 5.00
N SER A 134 -3.56 -3.27 5.32
CA SER A 134 -3.02 -2.83 6.60
C SER A 134 -1.97 -1.74 6.39
N ILE A 135 -2.22 -0.58 6.97
CA ILE A 135 -1.31 0.58 6.91
C ILE A 135 -0.86 0.85 8.35
N ASP A 136 0.38 0.49 8.65
CA ASP A 136 0.91 0.62 9.99
C ASP A 136 1.29 2.07 10.31
N ARG A 137 1.11 2.46 11.56
CA ARG A 137 1.55 3.76 12.05
C ARG A 137 3.07 3.86 12.13
N GLY A 138 3.62 5.04 12.05
CA GLY A 138 5.03 5.24 12.36
C GLY A 138 5.38 4.86 13.80
N THR A 139 6.57 4.37 14.03
CA THR A 139 7.10 4.20 15.40
C THR A 139 7.17 5.55 16.10
N ILE A 140 7.73 6.55 15.42
CA ILE A 140 7.70 7.99 15.75
C ILE A 140 7.44 8.71 14.43
N GLY A 141 6.64 9.79 14.45
CA GLY A 141 6.25 10.50 13.23
C GLY A 141 5.16 9.75 12.48
N SER A 142 5.17 9.81 11.15
CA SER A 142 4.06 9.32 10.34
C SER A 142 4.50 8.35 9.26
N THR A 143 3.67 7.35 9.01
CA THR A 143 3.59 6.67 7.71
C THR A 143 2.75 7.56 6.80
N VAL A 144 3.21 7.82 5.57
CA VAL A 144 2.59 8.81 4.67
C VAL A 144 2.22 8.17 3.33
N ILE A 145 1.01 8.43 2.87
CA ILE A 145 0.54 8.07 1.53
C ILE A 145 0.20 9.35 0.79
N GLY A 146 0.99 9.65 -0.25
CA GLY A 146 0.90 10.87 -1.02
C GLY A 146 -0.33 10.95 -1.92
N GLU A 147 -0.68 12.17 -2.23
CA GLU A 147 -1.88 12.55 -2.99
C GLU A 147 -2.04 11.75 -4.29
N GLY A 148 -3.28 11.37 -4.61
CA GLY A 148 -3.63 10.69 -5.86
C GLY A 148 -3.19 9.22 -5.95
N THR A 149 -2.49 8.69 -4.98
CA THR A 149 -2.02 7.29 -4.95
C THR A 149 -3.20 6.31 -4.85
N LYS A 150 -3.10 5.21 -5.62
CA LYS A 150 -4.08 4.13 -5.66
C LYS A 150 -3.45 2.83 -5.18
N ILE A 151 -4.01 2.27 -4.14
CA ILE A 151 -3.56 1.04 -3.47
C ILE A 151 -4.67 0.00 -3.63
N ASP A 152 -4.36 -1.12 -4.26
CA ASP A 152 -5.29 -2.24 -4.47
C ASP A 152 -5.46 -3.06 -3.18
N ASN A 153 -6.13 -4.18 -3.26
CA ASN A 153 -6.53 -5.00 -2.12
C ASN A 153 -5.37 -5.80 -1.50
N LEU A 154 -5.50 -6.16 -0.21
CA LEU A 154 -4.58 -7.06 0.51
C LEU A 154 -3.13 -6.55 0.54
N ILE A 155 -2.92 -5.26 0.64
CA ILE A 155 -1.59 -4.65 0.67
C ILE A 155 -1.17 -4.36 2.11
N GLN A 156 0.12 -4.63 2.41
CA GLN A 156 0.77 -4.23 3.65
C GLN A 156 1.70 -3.04 3.41
N ILE A 157 1.45 -1.94 4.10
CA ILE A 157 2.37 -0.79 4.20
C ILE A 157 2.87 -0.73 5.64
N ALA A 158 4.16 -1.00 5.83
CA ALA A 158 4.74 -1.03 7.17
C ALA A 158 5.04 0.37 7.73
N HIS A 159 5.46 0.40 8.99
CA HIS A 159 5.71 1.64 9.75
C HIS A 159 6.73 2.57 9.08
N ASN A 160 6.50 3.87 9.18
CA ASN A 160 7.40 4.92 8.66
C ASN A 160 7.64 4.89 7.15
N VAL A 161 6.89 4.13 6.39
CA VAL A 161 6.94 4.18 4.92
C VAL A 161 6.42 5.54 4.46
N LYS A 162 7.08 6.11 3.44
CA LYS A 162 6.63 7.33 2.78
C LYS A 162 6.42 7.04 1.30
N ILE A 163 5.19 7.10 0.85
CA ILE A 163 4.81 6.94 -0.55
C ILE A 163 4.48 8.31 -1.11
N GLY A 164 5.11 8.68 -2.23
CA GLY A 164 4.87 9.91 -2.94
C GLY A 164 3.51 9.93 -3.65
N LYS A 165 3.38 10.82 -4.63
CA LYS A 165 2.11 11.10 -5.31
C LYS A 165 1.87 10.20 -6.52
N ASN A 166 0.59 9.97 -6.84
CA ASN A 166 0.13 9.34 -8.07
C ASN A 166 0.74 7.95 -8.34
N ASN A 167 1.06 7.21 -7.29
CA ASN A 167 1.51 5.83 -7.41
C ASN A 167 0.33 4.88 -7.62
N VAL A 168 0.55 3.77 -8.32
CA VAL A 168 -0.39 2.66 -8.39
C VAL A 168 0.28 1.39 -7.89
N ILE A 169 -0.30 0.74 -6.89
CA ILE A 169 0.24 -0.45 -6.22
C ILE A 169 -0.80 -1.54 -6.32
N ALA A 170 -0.49 -2.61 -7.07
CA ALA A 170 -1.40 -3.72 -7.30
C ALA A 170 -1.41 -4.70 -6.11
N ALA A 171 -2.45 -5.52 -6.08
CA ALA A 171 -2.82 -6.36 -4.95
C ALA A 171 -1.68 -7.24 -4.39
N GLN A 172 -1.74 -7.50 -3.08
CA GLN A 172 -0.82 -8.37 -2.34
C GLN A 172 0.64 -7.88 -2.32
N ALA A 173 0.91 -6.63 -2.67
CA ALA A 173 2.23 -6.06 -2.47
C ALA A 173 2.52 -5.82 -0.99
N GLY A 174 3.79 -5.96 -0.59
CA GLY A 174 4.28 -5.69 0.77
C GLY A 174 5.44 -4.70 0.75
N ILE A 175 5.31 -3.60 1.48
CA ILE A 175 6.35 -2.58 1.57
C ILE A 175 6.84 -2.52 3.01
N ALA A 176 8.10 -2.91 3.22
CA ALA A 176 8.70 -2.98 4.55
C ALA A 176 9.08 -1.60 5.10
N GLY A 177 9.28 -1.53 6.41
CA GLY A 177 9.38 -0.30 7.17
C GLY A 177 10.47 0.68 6.72
N SER A 178 10.20 1.96 6.89
CA SER A 178 11.11 3.07 6.61
C SER A 178 11.53 3.22 5.14
N THR A 179 10.84 2.56 4.22
CA THR A 179 11.06 2.71 2.77
C THR A 179 10.45 4.01 2.28
N VAL A 180 11.17 4.70 1.39
CA VAL A 180 10.70 5.92 0.73
C VAL A 180 10.47 5.62 -0.75
N ILE A 181 9.28 5.87 -1.24
CA ILE A 181 8.87 5.69 -2.63
C ILE A 181 8.54 7.05 -3.22
N GLY A 182 9.13 7.38 -4.36
CA GLY A 182 8.85 8.62 -5.10
C GLY A 182 7.49 8.63 -5.76
N ASP A 183 7.35 9.44 -6.79
CA ASP A 183 6.09 9.71 -7.47
C ASP A 183 5.91 8.86 -8.75
N TRP A 184 4.65 8.66 -9.16
CA TRP A 184 4.27 8.06 -10.44
C TRP A 184 4.79 6.64 -10.68
N ASN A 185 4.98 5.85 -9.64
CA ASN A 185 5.44 4.48 -9.75
C ASN A 185 4.26 3.52 -10.02
N MET A 186 4.56 2.45 -10.76
CA MET A 186 3.65 1.34 -11.04
C MET A 186 4.23 0.07 -10.43
N ILE A 187 3.68 -0.39 -9.31
CA ILE A 187 4.15 -1.57 -8.57
C ILE A 187 3.19 -2.73 -8.83
N GLY A 188 3.69 -3.77 -9.49
CA GLY A 188 2.93 -4.97 -9.81
C GLY A 188 2.52 -5.79 -8.60
N GLY A 189 1.50 -6.62 -8.76
CA GLY A 189 0.98 -7.45 -7.66
C GLY A 189 2.00 -8.43 -7.10
N GLN A 190 1.86 -8.77 -5.82
CA GLN A 190 2.76 -9.67 -5.10
C GLN A 190 4.24 -9.20 -5.08
N THR A 191 4.48 -7.92 -5.26
CA THR A 191 5.82 -7.34 -5.12
C THR A 191 6.18 -7.21 -3.65
N GLY A 192 7.38 -7.67 -3.28
CA GLY A 192 7.98 -7.43 -1.96
C GLY A 192 9.06 -6.34 -2.04
N VAL A 193 8.99 -5.36 -1.17
CA VAL A 193 10.00 -4.29 -1.06
C VAL A 193 10.66 -4.37 0.30
N ALA A 194 11.98 -4.56 0.34
CA ALA A 194 12.74 -4.59 1.59
C ALA A 194 12.75 -3.24 2.30
N GLY A 195 13.03 -3.25 3.59
CA GLY A 195 13.02 -2.05 4.42
C GLY A 195 14.17 -1.08 4.15
N HIS A 196 13.95 0.20 4.52
CA HIS A 196 14.96 1.26 4.47
C HIS A 196 15.49 1.61 3.06
N LEU A 197 14.75 1.28 2.03
CA LEU A 197 15.14 1.56 0.64
C LEU A 197 14.62 2.92 0.16
N LYS A 198 15.31 3.45 -0.85
CA LYS A 198 14.88 4.61 -1.63
C LYS A 198 14.50 4.15 -3.03
N ILE A 199 13.23 4.28 -3.34
CA ILE A 199 12.65 3.95 -4.65
C ILE A 199 12.37 5.28 -5.34
N GLY A 200 12.96 5.51 -6.50
CA GLY A 200 12.83 6.77 -7.25
C GLY A 200 11.43 7.00 -7.82
N ASN A 201 11.36 7.81 -8.86
CA ASN A 201 10.14 8.18 -9.54
C ASN A 201 9.94 7.40 -10.84
N GLN A 202 8.69 7.26 -11.31
CA GLN A 202 8.32 6.68 -12.60
C GLN A 202 8.83 5.25 -12.83
N ILE A 203 8.99 4.50 -11.77
CA ILE A 203 9.49 3.12 -11.78
C ILE A 203 8.35 2.16 -12.16
N ARG A 204 8.69 1.11 -12.88
CA ARG A 204 7.78 0.02 -13.23
C ARG A 204 8.29 -1.29 -12.67
N VAL A 205 7.54 -1.89 -11.77
CA VAL A 205 7.87 -3.18 -11.18
C VAL A 205 6.89 -4.22 -11.70
N GLN A 206 7.40 -5.28 -12.34
CA GLN A 206 6.58 -6.39 -12.78
C GLN A 206 6.09 -7.20 -11.58
N ALA A 207 4.95 -7.89 -11.74
CA ALA A 207 4.39 -8.72 -10.68
C ALA A 207 5.38 -9.78 -10.16
N GLN A 208 5.23 -10.17 -8.89
CA GLN A 208 6.05 -11.18 -8.21
C GLN A 208 7.55 -10.83 -8.16
N SER A 209 7.88 -9.55 -8.09
CA SER A 209 9.26 -9.08 -7.99
C SER A 209 9.66 -8.82 -6.54
N GLY A 210 10.94 -9.05 -6.21
CA GLY A 210 11.54 -8.72 -4.92
C GLY A 210 12.56 -7.58 -5.05
N ILE A 211 12.29 -6.45 -4.41
CA ILE A 211 13.19 -5.30 -4.42
C ILE A 211 14.02 -5.30 -3.14
N ASN A 212 15.34 -5.43 -3.25
CA ASN A 212 16.27 -5.48 -2.13
C ASN A 212 17.41 -4.45 -2.21
N ARG A 213 17.28 -3.45 -3.08
CA ARG A 213 18.23 -2.34 -3.27
C ARG A 213 17.49 -1.05 -3.59
N ASP A 214 18.17 0.06 -3.44
CA ASP A 214 17.70 1.35 -3.96
C ASP A 214 17.50 1.29 -5.48
N VAL A 215 16.49 2.00 -5.97
CA VAL A 215 16.08 2.01 -7.38
C VAL A 215 16.09 3.43 -7.89
N GLN A 216 16.72 3.64 -9.04
CA GLN A 216 16.80 4.97 -9.67
C GLN A 216 15.54 5.28 -10.48
N ASP A 217 15.30 6.57 -10.75
CA ASP A 217 14.17 7.04 -11.53
C ASP A 217 14.05 6.32 -12.88
N GLY A 218 12.83 5.98 -13.28
CA GLY A 218 12.51 5.42 -14.59
C GLY A 218 12.90 3.95 -14.80
N GLU A 219 13.50 3.28 -13.82
CA GLU A 219 13.86 1.87 -13.97
C GLU A 219 12.63 0.97 -14.15
N THR A 220 12.80 -0.09 -14.94
CA THR A 220 11.83 -1.20 -15.03
C THR A 220 12.47 -2.45 -14.45
N LEU A 221 11.84 -3.02 -13.42
CA LEU A 221 12.36 -4.15 -12.65
C LEU A 221 11.52 -5.41 -12.87
N PHE A 222 12.18 -6.57 -12.86
CA PHE A 222 11.53 -7.87 -12.89
C PHE A 222 12.36 -8.93 -12.17
N GLY A 223 11.70 -9.84 -11.49
CA GLY A 223 12.32 -11.02 -10.87
C GLY A 223 12.56 -10.89 -9.37
N THR A 224 13.11 -11.96 -8.80
CA THR A 224 13.40 -12.05 -7.37
C THR A 224 14.83 -12.60 -7.17
N PRO A 225 15.78 -11.79 -6.70
CA PRO A 225 15.66 -10.34 -6.50
C PRO A 225 15.42 -9.59 -7.82
N ALA A 226 14.72 -8.46 -7.78
CA ALA A 226 14.41 -7.71 -8.99
C ALA A 226 15.63 -6.97 -9.52
N PHE A 227 15.88 -7.12 -10.83
CA PHE A 227 16.90 -6.37 -11.56
C PHE A 227 16.34 -5.91 -12.91
N ASN A 228 17.14 -5.20 -13.71
CA ASN A 228 16.64 -4.62 -14.96
C ASN A 228 15.89 -5.65 -15.81
N ALA A 229 14.70 -5.30 -16.30
CA ALA A 229 13.84 -6.24 -17.02
C ALA A 229 14.43 -6.79 -18.33
N GLY A 230 15.27 -6.00 -19.02
CA GLY A 230 16.01 -6.45 -20.21
C GLY A 230 17.02 -7.54 -19.85
N ASP A 231 17.80 -7.34 -18.78
CA ASP A 231 18.77 -8.30 -18.29
C ASP A 231 18.11 -9.57 -17.78
N TYR A 232 17.00 -9.43 -17.04
CA TYR A 232 16.21 -10.58 -16.59
C TYR A 232 15.79 -11.46 -17.76
N ARG A 233 15.20 -10.88 -18.80
CA ARG A 233 14.74 -11.65 -19.97
C ARG A 233 15.88 -12.37 -20.68
N ARG A 234 17.02 -11.71 -20.85
CA ARG A 234 18.23 -12.33 -21.44
C ARG A 234 18.72 -13.50 -20.58
N SER A 235 18.83 -13.29 -19.29
CA SER A 235 19.28 -14.33 -18.34
C SER A 235 18.31 -15.50 -18.28
N TYR A 236 17.01 -15.24 -18.28
CA TYR A 236 15.97 -16.27 -18.23
C TYR A 236 15.97 -17.18 -19.46
N VAL A 237 16.23 -16.65 -20.67
CA VAL A 237 16.40 -17.46 -21.89
C VAL A 237 17.60 -18.38 -21.75
N LEU A 238 18.72 -17.89 -21.22
CA LEU A 238 19.92 -18.72 -20.99
C LEU A 238 19.65 -19.77 -19.90
N PHE A 239 18.99 -19.39 -18.82
CA PHE A 239 18.62 -20.33 -17.75
C PHE A 239 17.80 -21.52 -18.30
N ARG A 240 16.82 -21.28 -19.16
CA ARG A 240 16.03 -22.36 -19.81
C ARG A 240 16.86 -23.27 -20.71
N LYS A 241 17.93 -22.75 -21.32
CA LYS A 241 18.86 -23.50 -22.19
C LYS A 241 20.07 -24.05 -21.44
N PHE A 242 20.14 -23.89 -20.12
CA PHE A 242 21.30 -24.30 -19.33
C PHE A 242 21.67 -25.79 -19.51
N PRO A 243 20.71 -26.76 -19.55
CA PRO A 243 21.07 -28.17 -19.84
C PRO A 243 21.82 -28.36 -21.17
N GLU A 244 21.34 -27.68 -22.24
CA GLU A 244 21.98 -27.74 -23.57
C GLU A 244 23.42 -27.13 -23.57
N ILE A 245 23.58 -26.03 -22.80
CA ILE A 245 24.85 -25.33 -22.64
C ILE A 245 25.83 -26.24 -21.92
N VAL A 246 25.42 -26.90 -20.83
CA VAL A 246 26.26 -27.84 -20.06
C VAL A 246 26.69 -29.02 -20.93
N GLU A 247 25.79 -29.61 -21.73
CA GLU A 247 26.13 -30.70 -22.67
C GLU A 247 27.18 -30.26 -23.70
N ARG A 248 27.03 -29.05 -24.27
CA ARG A 248 28.02 -28.49 -25.20
C ARG A 248 29.39 -28.30 -24.56
N ILE A 249 29.43 -27.81 -23.31
CA ILE A 249 30.69 -27.65 -22.56
C ILE A 249 31.36 -29.02 -22.35
N ASN A 250 30.61 -30.01 -21.89
CA ASN A 250 31.12 -31.37 -21.67
C ASN A 250 31.71 -32.01 -22.96
N ASN A 251 31.09 -31.77 -24.10
CA ASN A 251 31.56 -32.23 -25.39
C ASN A 251 32.88 -31.52 -25.81
N LEU A 252 32.96 -30.20 -25.57
CA LEU A 252 34.19 -29.43 -25.83
C LEU A 252 35.35 -29.90 -24.95
N GLU A 253 35.10 -30.19 -23.68
CA GLU A 253 36.13 -30.72 -22.76
C GLU A 253 36.62 -32.10 -23.16
N LYS A 254 35.75 -32.99 -23.65
CA LYS A 254 36.16 -34.31 -24.17
C LYS A 254 37.08 -34.18 -25.39
N ASN A 255 36.66 -33.37 -26.36
CA ASN A 255 37.44 -33.14 -27.59
C ASN A 255 38.81 -32.49 -27.31
N SER A 256 38.88 -31.60 -26.31
CA SER A 256 40.14 -30.97 -25.89
C SER A 256 41.10 -31.96 -25.25
N LYS A 257 40.61 -32.94 -24.48
CA LYS A 257 41.45 -34.00 -23.87
C LYS A 257 41.96 -35.01 -24.91
N GLU A 258 41.20 -35.31 -25.93
CA GLU A 258 41.58 -36.19 -27.03
C GLU A 258 42.70 -35.55 -27.87
N ASN A 259 42.63 -34.24 -28.16
CA ASN A 259 43.65 -33.50 -28.92
C ASN A 259 44.96 -33.20 -28.14
N THR A 260 44.99 -33.42 -26.83
CA THR A 260 46.21 -33.22 -26.01
C THR A 260 46.98 -34.52 -25.79
N ASN A 261 46.43 -35.66 -26.21
CA ASN A 261 47.05 -36.99 -26.11
C ASN A 261 47.59 -37.52 -27.44
N GLU A 262 47.53 -36.72 -28.51
CA GLU A 262 48.25 -36.91 -29.78
C GLU A 262 49.53 -35.99 -29.82
#